data_0a2aa35e28718e52a38f394f5f51cd60
#
_entry.id   0a2aa35e28718e52a38f394f5f51cd60
#
_cell.length_a   1.000
_cell.length_b   1.000
_cell.length_c   1.000
_cell.angle_alpha   90.00
_cell.angle_beta   90.00
_cell.angle_gamma   90.00
#
_symmetry.space_group_name_H-M   'P 1'
#
loop_
_entity.id
_entity.type
_entity.pdbx_description
1 polymer ?
#
loop_
_entity_poly.entity_id
_entity_poly.type
_entity_poly.pdbx_seq_one_letter_code
_entity_poly.pdbx_strand_id
1 'polypeptide(L)'
;METKQKFHYAWIILAGCCILQGASLGLVNNCAGVFFSPVCEDLGFEMGQLTFYRTLYALSSAAAMPFVAWLLLRADVRAVIGIAALLFGGSTAFMGLSSELWQWYAAGILQGFASSFLCTLPAPILLGNWFQEKTGTVVGIAAVFSGFMGMLGSTGLGFVIPAVGWRAGYVIQGLLSAGLIVPVAVFLLRYRPEDMGLLAYGAKEAKPKNAESWAETGKKEKTKKTEESGRKSETIQSMNGSQKGGRLLSQPAFYMGVLIYGCSCAGAYLNSFLPSRGIEAGMALSAAAMLTSLALFGNMFSKFFLGRLCDSFGVILVLAGASLAALAGHVLLLFDAPAVIMTGACIYGITMPLSTVLLPLFCRLFWKGDAYGPAFSCVSMVGTLIASPFNTWFGSFYDWTGSYGLTICVSGGLILFVFLTVCAAGRLVRRSPLPGK
;
A
#
# COMPACT_ATOMS: atom_id res chain seq x y z
N MET A 1 7.57 44.34 -6.30
CA MET A 1 6.96 43.57 -7.40
C MET A 1 6.95 42.11 -6.93
N GLU A 2 5.82 41.66 -6.40
CA GLU A 2 5.62 40.27 -6.04
C GLU A 2 5.60 39.45 -7.33
N THR A 3 6.61 38.63 -7.54
CA THR A 3 6.64 37.61 -8.58
C THR A 3 5.52 36.60 -8.26
N LYS A 4 4.42 36.67 -9.04
CA LYS A 4 3.40 35.60 -9.06
C LYS A 4 4.14 34.26 -9.14
N GLN A 5 4.11 33.47 -8.07
CA GLN A 5 4.63 32.12 -8.09
C GLN A 5 3.91 31.34 -9.21
N LYS A 6 4.61 31.13 -10.32
CA LYS A 6 4.09 30.30 -11.41
C LYS A 6 3.81 28.92 -10.82
N PHE A 7 2.59 28.41 -11.06
CA PHE A 7 2.17 27.08 -10.64
C PHE A 7 3.21 26.05 -11.11
N HIS A 8 3.87 25.36 -10.16
CA HIS A 8 4.94 24.44 -10.49
C HIS A 8 4.37 23.09 -10.94
N TYR A 9 4.89 22.53 -12.04
CA TYR A 9 4.40 21.26 -12.64
C TYR A 9 4.42 20.07 -11.67
N ALA A 10 5.25 20.09 -10.64
CA ALA A 10 5.27 19.08 -9.57
C ALA A 10 3.89 18.84 -8.94
N TRP A 11 3.04 19.87 -8.82
CA TRP A 11 1.68 19.73 -8.29
C TRP A 11 0.75 18.96 -9.25
N ILE A 12 0.99 19.07 -10.56
CA ILE A 12 0.28 18.27 -11.58
C ILE A 12 0.69 16.79 -11.44
N ILE A 13 1.98 16.53 -11.23
CA ILE A 13 2.48 15.16 -10.96
C ILE A 13 1.87 14.60 -9.67
N LEU A 14 1.74 15.41 -8.61
CA LEU A 14 1.05 14.99 -7.38
C LEU A 14 -0.41 14.61 -7.67
N ALA A 15 -1.15 15.45 -8.40
CA ALA A 15 -2.53 15.13 -8.77
C ALA A 15 -2.61 13.84 -9.61
N GLY A 16 -1.68 13.64 -10.55
CA GLY A 16 -1.55 12.39 -11.30
C GLY A 16 -1.30 11.17 -10.40
N CYS A 17 -0.39 11.28 -9.44
CA CYS A 17 -0.12 10.23 -8.46
C CYS A 17 -1.33 9.95 -7.54
N CYS A 18 -2.11 10.98 -7.17
CA CYS A 18 -3.35 10.81 -6.42
C CYS A 18 -4.38 10.00 -7.22
N ILE A 19 -4.58 10.33 -8.51
CA ILE A 19 -5.50 9.59 -9.38
C ILE A 19 -5.01 8.16 -9.60
N LEU A 20 -3.71 7.96 -9.82
CA LEU A 20 -3.09 6.65 -9.97
C LEU A 20 -3.37 5.75 -8.74
N GLN A 21 -3.08 6.24 -7.54
CA GLN A 21 -3.32 5.53 -6.28
C GLN A 21 -4.83 5.34 -6.02
N GLY A 22 -5.63 6.36 -6.30
CA GLY A 22 -7.07 6.32 -6.09
C GLY A 22 -7.78 5.31 -6.99
N ALA A 23 -7.46 5.30 -8.28
CA ALA A 23 -8.12 4.43 -9.26
C ALA A 23 -7.62 2.98 -9.19
N SER A 24 -6.37 2.73 -8.79
CA SER A 24 -5.84 1.37 -8.67
C SER A 24 -6.07 0.78 -7.28
N LEU A 25 -5.41 1.32 -6.25
CA LEU A 25 -5.50 0.80 -4.88
C LEU A 25 -6.88 1.11 -4.26
N GLY A 26 -7.36 2.35 -4.45
CA GLY A 26 -8.63 2.79 -3.88
C GLY A 26 -9.81 2.06 -4.50
N LEU A 27 -10.10 2.34 -5.76
CA LEU A 27 -11.31 1.89 -6.43
C LEU A 27 -11.33 0.37 -6.63
N VAL A 28 -10.22 -0.28 -7.00
CA VAL A 28 -10.22 -1.71 -7.32
C VAL A 28 -9.84 -2.56 -6.10
N ASN A 29 -8.66 -2.36 -5.51
CA ASN A 29 -8.19 -3.26 -4.46
C ASN A 29 -8.99 -3.16 -3.16
N ASN A 30 -9.32 -1.95 -2.71
CA ASN A 30 -10.05 -1.76 -1.46
C ASN A 30 -11.53 -2.14 -1.56
N CYS A 31 -12.10 -2.13 -2.79
CA CYS A 31 -13.50 -2.45 -3.03
C CYS A 31 -13.75 -3.91 -3.43
N ALA A 32 -12.72 -4.72 -3.58
CA ALA A 32 -12.86 -6.11 -4.04
C ALA A 32 -13.86 -6.94 -3.23
N GLY A 33 -13.93 -6.71 -1.92
CA GLY A 33 -14.80 -7.45 -1.01
C GLY A 33 -16.29 -7.24 -1.23
N VAL A 34 -16.71 -6.14 -1.87
CA VAL A 34 -18.14 -5.89 -2.15
C VAL A 34 -18.72 -6.91 -3.14
N PHE A 35 -17.85 -7.53 -3.94
CA PHE A 35 -18.25 -8.52 -4.96
C PHE A 35 -18.29 -9.96 -4.43
N PHE A 36 -17.66 -10.28 -3.31
CA PHE A 36 -17.45 -11.67 -2.91
C PHE A 36 -18.76 -12.43 -2.71
N SER A 37 -19.66 -11.93 -1.87
CA SER A 37 -20.95 -12.60 -1.64
C SER A 37 -21.81 -12.70 -2.89
N PRO A 38 -22.04 -11.62 -3.67
CA PRO A 38 -22.81 -11.71 -4.91
C PRO A 38 -22.26 -12.71 -5.94
N VAL A 39 -20.92 -12.84 -6.04
CA VAL A 39 -20.28 -13.79 -6.95
C VAL A 39 -20.44 -15.22 -6.46
N CYS A 40 -20.20 -15.47 -5.16
CA CYS A 40 -20.36 -16.81 -4.58
C CYS A 40 -21.81 -17.30 -4.67
N GLU A 41 -22.79 -16.42 -4.44
CA GLU A 41 -24.21 -16.75 -4.55
C GLU A 41 -24.63 -17.08 -5.99
N ASP A 42 -24.14 -16.34 -7.00
CA ASP A 42 -24.50 -16.54 -8.41
C ASP A 42 -23.80 -17.74 -9.05
N LEU A 43 -22.52 -17.96 -8.73
CA LEU A 43 -21.70 -19.01 -9.37
C LEU A 43 -21.56 -20.28 -8.51
N GLY A 44 -22.05 -20.27 -7.27
CA GLY A 44 -21.97 -21.44 -6.36
C GLY A 44 -20.55 -21.73 -5.89
N PHE A 45 -19.64 -20.74 -5.91
CA PHE A 45 -18.27 -20.92 -5.42
C PHE A 45 -18.22 -20.85 -3.90
N GLU A 46 -17.34 -21.62 -3.29
CA GLU A 46 -16.94 -21.43 -1.91
C GLU A 46 -16.15 -20.12 -1.77
N MET A 47 -16.30 -19.43 -0.65
CA MET A 47 -15.64 -18.15 -0.38
C MET A 47 -14.12 -18.27 -0.41
N GLY A 48 -13.58 -19.37 0.15
CA GLY A 48 -12.14 -19.66 0.12
C GLY A 48 -11.61 -19.90 -1.28
N GLN A 49 -12.36 -20.64 -2.12
CA GLN A 49 -11.99 -20.88 -3.52
C GLN A 49 -11.95 -19.57 -4.30
N LEU A 50 -12.96 -18.74 -4.17
CA LEU A 50 -12.98 -17.44 -4.84
C LEU A 50 -11.82 -16.56 -4.35
N THR A 51 -11.66 -16.39 -3.04
CA THR A 51 -10.67 -15.46 -2.48
C THR A 51 -9.22 -15.90 -2.69
N PHE A 52 -8.96 -17.13 -3.14
CA PHE A 52 -7.63 -17.59 -3.52
C PHE A 52 -6.97 -16.75 -4.62
N TYR A 53 -7.78 -16.14 -5.53
CA TYR A 53 -7.22 -15.20 -6.50
C TYR A 53 -6.51 -14.01 -5.84
N ARG A 54 -6.92 -13.58 -4.64
CA ARG A 54 -6.28 -12.50 -3.88
C ARG A 54 -4.90 -12.90 -3.35
N THR A 55 -4.74 -14.17 -2.98
CA THR A 55 -3.43 -14.73 -2.62
C THR A 55 -2.51 -14.75 -3.82
N LEU A 56 -3.00 -15.23 -4.99
CA LEU A 56 -2.24 -15.22 -6.24
C LEU A 56 -1.88 -13.80 -6.69
N TYR A 57 -2.80 -12.84 -6.53
CA TYR A 57 -2.55 -11.42 -6.74
C TYR A 57 -1.37 -10.93 -5.88
N ALA A 58 -1.37 -11.20 -4.58
CA ALA A 58 -0.32 -10.74 -3.67
C ALA A 58 1.05 -11.35 -4.01
N LEU A 59 1.09 -12.64 -4.32
CA LEU A 59 2.31 -13.35 -4.73
C LEU A 59 2.85 -12.82 -6.07
N SER A 60 1.98 -12.65 -7.06
CA SER A 60 2.34 -12.11 -8.37
C SER A 60 2.85 -10.67 -8.26
N SER A 61 2.20 -9.85 -7.43
CA SER A 61 2.65 -8.49 -7.17
C SER A 61 4.03 -8.48 -6.51
N ALA A 62 4.29 -9.33 -5.53
CA ALA A 62 5.60 -9.42 -4.88
C ALA A 62 6.70 -9.86 -5.87
N ALA A 63 6.40 -10.85 -6.72
CA ALA A 63 7.33 -11.32 -7.75
C ALA A 63 7.64 -10.27 -8.82
N ALA A 64 6.70 -9.38 -9.14
CA ALA A 64 6.88 -8.31 -10.12
C ALA A 64 7.74 -7.15 -9.62
N MET A 65 7.85 -6.91 -8.31
CA MET A 65 8.54 -5.73 -7.75
C MET A 65 9.96 -5.48 -8.26
N PRO A 66 10.85 -6.50 -8.42
CA PRO A 66 12.18 -6.27 -8.98
C PRO A 66 12.15 -5.73 -10.42
N PHE A 67 11.17 -6.17 -11.21
CA PHE A 67 10.99 -5.73 -12.59
C PHE A 67 10.51 -4.29 -12.68
N VAL A 68 9.69 -3.83 -11.73
CA VAL A 68 9.19 -2.45 -11.71
C VAL A 68 10.34 -1.45 -11.66
N ALA A 69 11.26 -1.61 -10.70
CA ALA A 69 12.39 -0.70 -10.54
C ALA A 69 13.30 -0.70 -11.79
N TRP A 70 13.58 -1.89 -12.34
CA TRP A 70 14.40 -2.03 -13.55
C TRP A 70 13.74 -1.40 -14.78
N LEU A 71 12.43 -1.63 -14.99
CA LEU A 71 11.71 -1.15 -16.16
C LEU A 71 11.49 0.37 -16.14
N LEU A 72 11.17 0.94 -14.97
CA LEU A 72 10.99 2.39 -14.81
C LEU A 72 12.28 3.20 -15.07
N LEU A 73 13.45 2.57 -14.95
CA LEU A 73 14.74 3.21 -15.26
C LEU A 73 15.10 3.15 -16.75
N ARG A 74 14.52 2.23 -17.52
CA ARG A 74 14.92 1.93 -18.91
C ARG A 74 13.86 2.25 -19.96
N ALA A 75 12.60 2.26 -19.59
CA ALA A 75 11.48 2.50 -20.50
C ALA A 75 10.76 3.82 -20.18
N ASP A 76 10.01 4.34 -21.13
CA ASP A 76 9.16 5.53 -20.89
C ASP A 76 8.09 5.18 -19.85
N VAL A 77 8.10 5.92 -18.74
CA VAL A 77 7.17 5.75 -17.63
C VAL A 77 5.70 5.81 -18.06
N ARG A 78 5.39 6.60 -19.10
CA ARG A 78 4.04 6.74 -19.64
C ARG A 78 3.54 5.44 -20.25
N ALA A 79 4.39 4.82 -21.09
CA ALA A 79 4.07 3.55 -21.73
C ALA A 79 3.95 2.43 -20.70
N VAL A 80 4.88 2.36 -19.73
CA VAL A 80 4.87 1.34 -18.69
C VAL A 80 3.61 1.43 -17.83
N ILE A 81 3.28 2.63 -17.31
CA ILE A 81 2.09 2.84 -16.48
C ILE A 81 0.82 2.69 -17.31
N GLY A 82 0.80 3.18 -18.57
CA GLY A 82 -0.36 3.03 -19.47
C GLY A 82 -0.69 1.57 -19.79
N ILE A 83 0.31 0.76 -20.15
CA ILE A 83 0.13 -0.68 -20.40
C ILE A 83 -0.30 -1.39 -19.12
N ALA A 84 0.33 -1.09 -17.98
CA ALA A 84 -0.04 -1.66 -16.70
C ALA A 84 -1.49 -1.30 -16.33
N ALA A 85 -1.95 -0.08 -16.61
CA ALA A 85 -3.33 0.34 -16.36
C ALA A 85 -4.34 -0.41 -17.22
N LEU A 86 -4.02 -0.65 -18.50
CA LEU A 86 -4.86 -1.46 -19.40
C LEU A 86 -4.93 -2.92 -18.94
N LEU A 87 -3.79 -3.50 -18.54
CA LEU A 87 -3.75 -4.87 -18.00
C LEU A 87 -4.52 -4.98 -16.69
N PHE A 88 -4.36 -4.00 -15.79
CA PHE A 88 -5.02 -3.97 -14.49
C PHE A 88 -6.54 -3.78 -14.62
N GLY A 89 -6.98 -2.77 -15.36
CA GLY A 89 -8.38 -2.52 -15.62
C GLY A 89 -9.03 -3.61 -16.48
N GLY A 90 -8.31 -4.11 -17.49
CA GLY A 90 -8.74 -5.21 -18.34
C GLY A 90 -8.93 -6.53 -17.58
N SER A 91 -7.98 -6.91 -16.71
CA SER A 91 -8.13 -8.09 -15.86
C SER A 91 -9.28 -7.95 -14.86
N THR A 92 -9.50 -6.73 -14.33
CA THR A 92 -10.67 -6.44 -13.48
C THR A 92 -11.98 -6.57 -14.26
N ALA A 93 -12.07 -6.00 -15.46
CA ALA A 93 -13.25 -6.11 -16.31
C ALA A 93 -13.50 -7.57 -16.76
N PHE A 94 -12.43 -8.32 -17.04
CA PHE A 94 -12.51 -9.74 -17.40
C PHE A 94 -13.12 -10.60 -16.29
N MET A 95 -12.89 -10.28 -14.99
CA MET A 95 -13.55 -10.95 -13.88
C MET A 95 -15.08 -10.87 -13.99
N GLY A 96 -15.64 -9.78 -14.53
CA GLY A 96 -17.08 -9.66 -14.79
C GLY A 96 -17.61 -10.60 -15.88
N LEU A 97 -16.75 -11.13 -16.75
CA LEU A 97 -17.10 -12.09 -17.80
C LEU A 97 -16.79 -13.53 -17.41
N SER A 98 -16.12 -13.73 -16.27
CA SER A 98 -15.63 -15.03 -15.82
C SER A 98 -16.75 -15.85 -15.17
N SER A 99 -16.78 -17.15 -15.47
CA SER A 99 -17.72 -18.13 -14.88
C SER A 99 -17.00 -19.31 -14.23
N GLU A 100 -15.69 -19.49 -14.47
CA GLU A 100 -14.89 -20.59 -13.97
C GLU A 100 -13.78 -20.08 -13.03
N LEU A 101 -13.46 -20.82 -11.96
CA LEU A 101 -12.46 -20.44 -10.97
C LEU A 101 -11.08 -20.16 -11.56
N TRP A 102 -10.63 -20.95 -12.54
CA TRP A 102 -9.32 -20.76 -13.15
C TRP A 102 -9.18 -19.40 -13.85
N GLN A 103 -10.30 -18.86 -14.40
CA GLN A 103 -10.32 -17.52 -15.02
C GLN A 103 -10.07 -16.43 -13.97
N TRP A 104 -10.64 -16.58 -12.77
CA TRP A 104 -10.39 -15.71 -11.63
C TRP A 104 -8.94 -15.76 -11.17
N TYR A 105 -8.35 -16.95 -11.14
CA TYR A 105 -6.95 -17.13 -10.77
C TYR A 105 -5.99 -16.50 -11.79
N ALA A 106 -6.24 -16.71 -13.07
CA ALA A 106 -5.46 -16.09 -14.15
C ALA A 106 -5.59 -14.56 -14.12
N ALA A 107 -6.82 -14.04 -13.96
CA ALA A 107 -7.07 -12.60 -13.80
C ALA A 107 -6.38 -12.04 -12.57
N GLY A 108 -6.38 -12.75 -11.43
CA GLY A 108 -5.72 -12.37 -10.20
C GLY A 108 -4.19 -12.26 -10.36
N ILE A 109 -3.57 -13.21 -11.04
CA ILE A 109 -2.12 -13.17 -11.35
C ILE A 109 -1.79 -11.95 -12.22
N LEU A 110 -2.56 -11.74 -13.29
CA LEU A 110 -2.33 -10.63 -14.21
C LEU A 110 -2.55 -9.27 -13.52
N GLN A 111 -3.64 -9.16 -12.73
CA GLN A 111 -3.96 -7.98 -11.96
C GLN A 111 -2.86 -7.68 -10.92
N GLY A 112 -2.35 -8.72 -10.23
CA GLY A 112 -1.28 -8.61 -9.25
C GLY A 112 0.02 -8.11 -9.88
N PHE A 113 0.42 -8.69 -11.01
CA PHE A 113 1.58 -8.24 -11.77
C PHE A 113 1.46 -6.76 -12.16
N ALA A 114 0.35 -6.38 -12.77
CA ALA A 114 0.09 -5.01 -13.20
C ALA A 114 0.02 -4.01 -12.03
N SER A 115 -0.52 -4.43 -10.89
CA SER A 115 -0.66 -3.59 -9.69
C SER A 115 0.67 -3.07 -9.15
N SER A 116 1.75 -3.82 -9.30
CA SER A 116 3.09 -3.43 -8.85
C SER A 116 3.59 -2.19 -9.58
N PHE A 117 3.18 -2.02 -10.83
CA PHE A 117 3.50 -0.86 -11.66
C PHE A 117 2.56 0.32 -11.43
N LEU A 118 1.51 0.19 -10.61
CA LEU A 118 0.52 1.23 -10.34
C LEU A 118 0.49 1.63 -8.87
N CYS A 119 0.42 0.66 -7.96
CA CYS A 119 0.05 0.90 -6.57
C CYS A 119 1.23 1.25 -5.66
N THR A 120 2.36 0.54 -5.75
CA THR A 120 3.34 0.52 -4.67
C THR A 120 4.54 1.43 -4.92
N LEU A 121 5.21 1.29 -6.05
CA LEU A 121 6.49 1.93 -6.32
C LEU A 121 6.41 3.24 -7.11
N PRO A 122 5.53 3.42 -8.12
CA PRO A 122 5.59 4.59 -8.99
C PRO A 122 5.36 5.92 -8.26
N ALA A 123 4.34 6.00 -7.40
CA ALA A 123 4.02 7.25 -6.73
C ALA A 123 5.16 7.78 -5.82
N PRO A 124 5.77 6.98 -4.91
CA PRO A 124 6.92 7.44 -4.15
C PRO A 124 8.14 7.80 -4.99
N ILE A 125 8.40 7.07 -6.09
CA ILE A 125 9.53 7.34 -6.99
C ILE A 125 9.30 8.65 -7.74
N LEU A 126 8.15 8.82 -8.38
CA LEU A 126 7.83 10.02 -9.13
C LEU A 126 7.82 11.26 -8.23
N LEU A 127 7.12 11.19 -7.09
CA LEU A 127 7.08 12.30 -6.14
C LEU A 127 8.45 12.61 -5.54
N GLY A 128 9.29 11.60 -5.30
CA GLY A 128 10.66 11.78 -4.85
C GLY A 128 11.56 12.49 -5.86
N ASN A 129 11.34 12.28 -7.17
CA ASN A 129 12.07 12.97 -8.23
C ASN A 129 11.61 14.44 -8.38
N TRP A 130 10.31 14.71 -8.20
CA TRP A 130 9.73 16.04 -8.44
C TRP A 130 9.73 16.97 -7.22
N PHE A 131 9.84 16.42 -5.99
CA PHE A 131 9.84 17.18 -4.73
C PHE A 131 11.12 16.92 -3.95
N GLN A 132 11.97 17.91 -3.76
CA GLN A 132 13.11 17.85 -2.83
C GLN A 132 12.69 18.27 -1.42
N GLU A 133 11.75 19.22 -1.31
CA GLU A 133 11.12 19.59 -0.05
C GLU A 133 9.74 18.96 0.07
N LYS A 134 9.33 18.60 1.31
CA LYS A 134 8.00 18.05 1.64
C LYS A 134 7.66 16.71 0.96
N THR A 135 8.66 15.95 0.50
CA THR A 135 8.44 14.65 -0.19
C THR A 135 7.55 13.71 0.64
N GLY A 136 7.78 13.60 1.95
CA GLY A 136 6.95 12.78 2.82
C GLY A 136 5.48 13.22 2.86
N THR A 137 5.24 14.52 2.87
CA THR A 137 3.87 15.09 2.87
C THR A 137 3.13 14.77 1.57
N VAL A 138 3.77 14.95 0.41
CA VAL A 138 3.11 14.71 -0.88
C VAL A 138 2.87 13.21 -1.15
N VAL A 139 3.78 12.35 -0.72
CA VAL A 139 3.58 10.89 -0.75
C VAL A 139 2.43 10.49 0.17
N GLY A 140 2.36 11.10 1.36
CA GLY A 140 1.24 10.91 2.30
C GLY A 140 -0.10 11.34 1.71
N ILE A 141 -0.18 12.48 1.02
CA ILE A 141 -1.40 12.95 0.34
C ILE A 141 -1.86 11.94 -0.71
N ALA A 142 -0.95 11.46 -1.57
CA ALA A 142 -1.27 10.45 -2.58
C ALA A 142 -1.81 9.15 -1.94
N ALA A 143 -1.20 8.70 -0.85
CA ALA A 143 -1.63 7.51 -0.12
C ALA A 143 -3.02 7.68 0.55
N VAL A 144 -3.32 8.86 1.10
CA VAL A 144 -4.64 9.18 1.67
C VAL A 144 -5.71 9.18 0.59
N PHE A 145 -5.39 9.65 -0.62
CA PHE A 145 -6.35 9.70 -1.73
C PHE A 145 -6.83 8.31 -2.16
N SER A 146 -6.02 7.26 -2.00
CA SER A 146 -6.46 5.87 -2.21
C SER A 146 -7.56 5.45 -1.23
N GLY A 147 -7.49 5.87 0.03
CA GLY A 147 -8.54 5.63 1.01
C GLY A 147 -9.84 6.36 0.64
N PHE A 148 -9.73 7.62 0.23
CA PHE A 148 -10.87 8.43 -0.20
C PHE A 148 -11.58 7.83 -1.41
N MET A 149 -10.85 7.46 -2.46
CA MET A 149 -11.44 6.82 -3.65
C MET A 149 -12.00 5.43 -3.35
N GLY A 150 -11.38 4.68 -2.43
CA GLY A 150 -11.90 3.40 -1.98
C GLY A 150 -13.22 3.54 -1.21
N MET A 151 -13.35 4.57 -0.38
CA MET A 151 -14.59 4.88 0.34
C MET A 151 -15.73 5.20 -0.64
N LEU A 152 -15.50 6.08 -1.61
CA LEU A 152 -16.47 6.41 -2.65
C LEU A 152 -16.82 5.20 -3.52
N GLY A 153 -15.79 4.43 -3.92
CA GLY A 153 -15.94 3.25 -4.74
C GLY A 153 -16.76 2.14 -4.06
N SER A 154 -16.46 1.84 -2.80
CA SER A 154 -17.18 0.81 -2.06
C SER A 154 -18.66 1.19 -1.87
N THR A 155 -18.92 2.42 -1.43
CA THR A 155 -20.30 2.91 -1.31
C THR A 155 -21.02 2.90 -2.67
N GLY A 156 -20.38 3.41 -3.73
CA GLY A 156 -20.95 3.43 -5.08
C GLY A 156 -21.28 2.03 -5.61
N LEU A 157 -20.38 1.06 -5.46
CA LEU A 157 -20.61 -0.33 -5.85
C LEU A 157 -21.73 -0.98 -5.06
N GLY A 158 -21.91 -0.63 -3.78
CA GLY A 158 -23.03 -1.08 -2.97
C GLY A 158 -24.40 -0.69 -3.53
N PHE A 159 -24.49 0.38 -4.34
CA PHE A 159 -25.72 0.77 -5.09
C PHE A 159 -25.72 0.23 -6.53
N VAL A 160 -24.55 0.18 -7.19
CA VAL A 160 -24.44 -0.26 -8.59
C VAL A 160 -24.71 -1.76 -8.72
N ILE A 161 -24.15 -2.59 -7.85
CA ILE A 161 -24.28 -4.06 -7.95
C ILE A 161 -25.76 -4.52 -7.86
N PRO A 162 -26.57 -4.05 -6.92
CA PRO A 162 -27.99 -4.41 -6.90
C PRO A 162 -28.79 -3.92 -8.11
N ALA A 163 -28.36 -2.82 -8.76
CA ALA A 163 -29.06 -2.23 -9.89
C ALA A 163 -28.75 -2.91 -11.22
N VAL A 164 -27.48 -3.27 -11.48
CA VAL A 164 -27.02 -3.77 -12.79
C VAL A 164 -26.31 -5.13 -12.72
N GLY A 165 -26.20 -5.71 -11.54
CA GLY A 165 -25.51 -6.97 -11.29
C GLY A 165 -23.99 -6.82 -11.09
N TRP A 166 -23.39 -7.83 -10.45
CA TRP A 166 -21.96 -7.86 -10.14
C TRP A 166 -21.07 -7.93 -11.40
N ARG A 167 -21.54 -8.59 -12.46
CA ARG A 167 -20.82 -8.71 -13.74
C ARG A 167 -20.58 -7.34 -14.36
N ALA A 168 -21.65 -6.55 -14.51
CA ALA A 168 -21.56 -5.17 -14.99
C ALA A 168 -20.73 -4.29 -14.02
N GLY A 169 -20.87 -4.51 -12.71
CA GLY A 169 -20.07 -3.84 -11.68
C GLY A 169 -18.54 -3.99 -11.90
N TYR A 170 -18.06 -5.20 -12.16
CA TYR A 170 -16.64 -5.43 -12.48
C TYR A 170 -16.19 -4.78 -13.78
N VAL A 171 -17.02 -4.83 -14.83
CA VAL A 171 -16.71 -4.19 -16.12
C VAL A 171 -16.63 -2.67 -15.95
N ILE A 172 -17.60 -2.07 -15.27
CA ILE A 172 -17.62 -0.62 -14.98
C ILE A 172 -16.37 -0.24 -14.16
N GLN A 173 -16.06 -0.99 -13.10
CA GLN A 173 -14.91 -0.74 -12.24
C GLN A 173 -13.59 -0.82 -13.01
N GLY A 174 -13.40 -1.85 -13.85
CA GLY A 174 -12.20 -2.02 -14.66
C GLY A 174 -12.03 -0.93 -15.70
N LEU A 175 -13.11 -0.59 -16.44
CA LEU A 175 -13.10 0.48 -17.43
C LEU A 175 -12.88 1.86 -16.78
N LEU A 176 -13.51 2.12 -15.65
CA LEU A 176 -13.31 3.38 -14.91
C LEU A 176 -11.88 3.51 -14.41
N SER A 177 -11.29 2.43 -13.86
CA SER A 177 -9.90 2.43 -13.42
C SER A 177 -8.94 2.70 -14.56
N ALA A 178 -9.05 1.97 -15.68
CA ALA A 178 -8.22 2.19 -16.87
C ALA A 178 -8.46 3.58 -17.47
N GLY A 179 -9.72 4.02 -17.58
CA GLY A 179 -10.11 5.31 -18.14
C GLY A 179 -9.61 6.51 -17.33
N LEU A 180 -9.43 6.37 -16.02
CA LEU A 180 -8.81 7.39 -15.19
C LEU A 180 -7.28 7.36 -15.27
N ILE A 181 -6.66 6.18 -15.25
CA ILE A 181 -5.20 6.06 -15.17
C ILE A 181 -4.54 6.31 -16.53
N VAL A 182 -5.06 5.78 -17.65
CA VAL A 182 -4.43 5.88 -18.96
C VAL A 182 -4.24 7.32 -19.42
N PRO A 183 -5.25 8.22 -19.36
CA PRO A 183 -5.05 9.63 -19.73
C PRO A 183 -4.03 10.32 -18.82
N VAL A 184 -4.04 10.02 -17.52
CA VAL A 184 -3.06 10.56 -16.56
C VAL A 184 -1.66 10.11 -16.91
N ALA A 185 -1.47 8.81 -17.21
CA ALA A 185 -0.18 8.25 -17.60
C ALA A 185 0.38 8.93 -18.86
N VAL A 186 -0.45 9.06 -19.89
CA VAL A 186 -0.02 9.58 -21.20
C VAL A 186 0.24 11.10 -21.16
N PHE A 187 -0.67 11.86 -20.56
CA PHE A 187 -0.64 13.34 -20.65
C PHE A 187 0.07 14.00 -19.49
N LEU A 188 -0.05 13.47 -18.25
CA LEU A 188 0.42 14.17 -17.05
C LEU A 188 1.75 13.62 -16.51
N LEU A 189 1.99 12.31 -16.55
CA LEU A 189 3.17 11.75 -15.89
C LEU A 189 4.45 12.02 -16.69
N ARG A 190 5.50 12.41 -15.95
CA ARG A 190 6.87 12.59 -16.44
C ARG A 190 7.82 12.05 -15.37
N TYR A 191 8.86 11.34 -15.80
CA TYR A 191 9.75 10.67 -14.84
C TYR A 191 10.59 11.64 -14.04
N ARG A 192 11.16 12.65 -14.71
CA ARG A 192 12.05 13.65 -14.10
C ARG A 192 11.67 15.07 -14.50
N PRO A 193 11.89 16.05 -13.62
CA PRO A 193 11.72 17.47 -13.97
C PRO A 193 12.69 17.92 -15.09
N GLU A 194 13.92 17.35 -15.14
CA GLU A 194 14.91 17.66 -16.16
C GLU A 194 14.43 17.32 -17.57
N ASP A 195 13.57 16.32 -17.75
CA ASP A 195 12.97 15.93 -19.04
C ASP A 195 12.12 17.06 -19.64
N MET A 196 11.72 18.02 -18.82
CA MET A 196 10.95 19.22 -19.19
C MET A 196 11.76 20.52 -19.07
N GLY A 197 13.05 20.44 -18.80
CA GLY A 197 13.89 21.62 -18.53
C GLY A 197 13.54 22.34 -17.24
N LEU A 198 12.89 21.66 -16.27
CA LEU A 198 12.48 22.20 -14.99
C LEU A 198 13.40 21.68 -13.87
N LEU A 199 13.48 22.43 -12.78
CA LEU A 199 14.09 21.97 -11.53
C LEU A 199 13.04 21.30 -10.65
N ALA A 200 13.45 20.40 -9.75
CA ALA A 200 12.56 19.85 -8.76
C ALA A 200 12.03 20.95 -7.81
N TYR A 201 10.80 20.80 -7.33
CA TYR A 201 10.20 21.73 -6.37
C TYR A 201 11.01 21.77 -5.07
N GLY A 202 11.45 22.98 -4.68
CA GLY A 202 12.33 23.20 -3.51
C GLY A 202 13.82 23.04 -3.82
N ALA A 203 14.22 22.73 -5.06
CA ALA A 203 15.62 22.79 -5.46
C ALA A 203 16.12 24.24 -5.42
N LYS A 204 17.18 24.49 -4.66
CA LYS A 204 17.86 25.79 -4.69
C LYS A 204 18.53 25.94 -6.05
N GLU A 205 18.24 27.02 -6.76
CA GLU A 205 18.99 27.38 -7.96
C GLU A 205 20.50 27.41 -7.60
N ALA A 206 21.25 26.52 -8.25
CA ALA A 206 22.70 26.63 -8.19
C ALA A 206 23.06 28.00 -8.79
N LYS A 207 23.51 28.96 -7.97
CA LYS A 207 24.04 30.22 -8.49
C LYS A 207 25.03 29.89 -9.60
N PRO A 208 24.96 30.54 -10.76
CA PRO A 208 25.91 30.32 -11.82
C PRO A 208 27.30 30.67 -11.27
N LYS A 209 28.16 29.69 -11.07
CA LYS A 209 29.57 29.90 -10.82
C LYS A 209 30.11 30.58 -12.06
N ASN A 210 30.64 31.81 -11.85
CA ASN A 210 31.21 32.67 -12.86
C ASN A 210 31.98 31.89 -13.94
N ALA A 211 31.76 32.27 -15.20
CA ALA A 211 32.29 31.61 -16.40
C ALA A 211 33.82 31.69 -16.55
N GLU A 212 34.54 32.23 -15.60
CA GLU A 212 36.01 32.42 -15.66
C GLU A 212 36.85 31.30 -15.04
N SER A 213 36.22 30.29 -14.39
CA SER A 213 36.95 29.19 -13.74
C SER A 213 37.04 27.90 -14.55
N TRP A 214 36.58 27.87 -15.80
CA TRP A 214 36.45 26.61 -16.58
C TRP A 214 37.77 26.15 -17.26
N ALA A 215 38.82 26.98 -17.31
CA ALA A 215 40.06 26.62 -18.00
C ALA A 215 41.05 25.80 -17.18
N GLU A 216 40.98 25.87 -15.83
CA GLU A 216 41.94 25.13 -14.96
C GLU A 216 41.37 23.89 -14.28
N THR A 217 40.04 23.75 -14.16
CA THR A 217 39.41 22.63 -13.44
C THR A 217 39.11 21.42 -14.31
N GLY A 218 39.18 21.57 -15.63
CA GLY A 218 38.78 20.52 -16.62
C GLY A 218 39.65 19.25 -16.61
N LYS A 219 40.82 19.26 -15.99
CA LYS A 219 41.68 18.07 -15.85
C LYS A 219 41.48 17.31 -14.53
N LYS A 220 41.07 18.00 -13.46
CA LYS A 220 40.86 17.37 -12.13
C LYS A 220 39.44 16.80 -11.95
N GLU A 221 38.44 17.31 -12.70
CA GLU A 221 37.06 16.88 -12.59
C GLU A 221 36.74 15.60 -13.38
N LYS A 222 37.49 15.32 -14.49
CA LYS A 222 37.36 14.04 -15.20
C LYS A 222 37.78 12.84 -14.35
N THR A 223 38.83 12.98 -13.52
CA THR A 223 39.26 11.92 -12.62
C THR A 223 38.31 11.70 -11.45
N LYS A 224 37.76 12.78 -10.88
CA LYS A 224 36.77 12.68 -9.78
C LYS A 224 35.39 12.16 -10.25
N LYS A 225 34.90 12.53 -11.44
CA LYS A 225 33.64 11.98 -11.98
C LYS A 225 33.75 10.50 -12.34
N THR A 226 34.92 10.03 -12.74
CA THR A 226 35.16 8.62 -13.00
C THR A 226 35.21 7.82 -11.69
N GLU A 227 35.78 8.39 -10.62
CA GLU A 227 35.82 7.76 -9.29
C GLU A 227 34.44 7.82 -8.58
N GLU A 228 33.66 8.89 -8.72
CA GLU A 228 32.31 8.99 -8.16
C GLU A 228 31.27 8.16 -8.95
N SER A 229 31.41 8.03 -10.27
CA SER A 229 30.61 7.12 -11.08
C SER A 229 31.02 5.66 -10.83
N GLY A 230 32.30 5.36 -10.64
CA GLY A 230 32.80 4.06 -10.20
C GLY A 230 32.27 3.71 -8.81
N ARG A 231 32.30 4.65 -7.84
CA ARG A 231 31.77 4.44 -6.50
C ARG A 231 30.24 4.27 -6.46
N LYS A 232 29.47 4.97 -7.30
CA LYS A 232 28.01 4.74 -7.44
C LYS A 232 27.72 3.42 -8.14
N SER A 233 28.52 2.99 -9.12
CA SER A 233 28.43 1.65 -9.71
C SER A 233 28.87 0.56 -8.76
N GLU A 234 29.89 0.78 -7.95
CA GLU A 234 30.31 -0.15 -6.90
C GLU A 234 29.27 -0.24 -5.77
N THR A 235 28.53 0.85 -5.45
CA THR A 235 27.43 0.81 -4.48
C THR A 235 26.23 0.02 -5.03
N ILE A 236 26.03 -0.04 -6.34
CA ILE A 236 25.02 -0.92 -6.98
C ILE A 236 25.58 -2.35 -7.15
N GLN A 237 26.88 -2.53 -7.36
CA GLN A 237 27.54 -3.85 -7.46
C GLN A 237 27.95 -4.45 -6.11
N SER A 238 28.05 -3.66 -5.03
CA SER A 238 28.28 -4.17 -3.67
C SER A 238 27.00 -4.67 -2.98
N MET A 239 25.95 -4.97 -3.72
CA MET A 239 24.91 -5.93 -3.32
C MET A 239 25.45 -7.38 -3.33
N ASN A 240 26.66 -7.58 -2.88
CA ASN A 240 27.11 -8.83 -2.31
C ASN A 240 26.45 -8.98 -0.92
N GLY A 241 25.14 -9.33 -0.97
CA GLY A 241 24.23 -9.42 0.16
C GLY A 241 24.57 -10.53 1.16
N SER A 242 25.68 -11.27 1.01
CA SER A 242 25.95 -12.43 1.85
C SER A 242 26.49 -12.07 3.24
N GLN A 243 27.28 -11.01 3.41
CA GLN A 243 27.83 -10.66 4.73
C GLN A 243 26.97 -9.67 5.54
N LYS A 244 26.21 -8.79 4.89
CA LYS A 244 25.27 -7.88 5.60
C LYS A 244 23.94 -8.56 5.94
N GLY A 245 23.47 -9.52 5.14
CA GLY A 245 22.25 -10.28 5.39
C GLY A 245 22.32 -11.16 6.63
N GLY A 246 23.43 -11.86 6.86
CA GLY A 246 23.62 -12.71 8.04
C GLY A 246 23.55 -11.93 9.38
N ARG A 247 23.98 -10.68 9.38
CA ARG A 247 23.92 -9.82 10.58
C ARG A 247 22.52 -9.26 10.85
N LEU A 248 21.67 -9.13 9.82
CA LEU A 248 20.28 -8.69 9.96
C LEU A 248 19.42 -9.81 10.57
N LEU A 249 19.58 -11.04 10.08
CA LEU A 249 18.83 -12.22 10.55
C LEU A 249 19.20 -12.61 11.99
N SER A 250 20.34 -12.21 12.52
CA SER A 250 20.73 -12.48 13.92
C SER A 250 20.07 -11.54 14.93
N GLN A 251 19.38 -10.49 14.50
CA GLN A 251 18.79 -9.49 15.39
C GLN A 251 17.34 -9.84 15.75
N PRO A 252 16.97 -9.93 17.05
CA PRO A 252 15.58 -10.19 17.47
C PRO A 252 14.58 -9.15 16.93
N ALA A 253 15.04 -7.89 16.75
CA ALA A 253 14.22 -6.82 16.18
C ALA A 253 13.71 -7.12 14.76
N PHE A 254 14.49 -7.90 13.97
CA PHE A 254 14.07 -8.32 12.63
C PHE A 254 12.83 -9.21 12.70
N TYR A 255 12.86 -10.26 13.50
CA TYR A 255 11.73 -11.18 13.66
C TYR A 255 10.50 -10.47 14.25
N MET A 256 10.70 -9.58 15.21
CA MET A 256 9.60 -8.75 15.75
C MET A 256 9.00 -7.87 14.66
N GLY A 257 9.81 -7.22 13.83
CA GLY A 257 9.34 -6.42 12.70
C GLY A 257 8.54 -7.26 11.70
N VAL A 258 9.02 -8.45 11.33
CA VAL A 258 8.34 -9.39 10.43
C VAL A 258 6.99 -9.83 11.00
N LEU A 259 6.93 -10.18 12.29
CA LEU A 259 5.69 -10.57 12.95
C LEU A 259 4.68 -9.40 13.03
N ILE A 260 5.15 -8.21 13.42
CA ILE A 260 4.30 -7.02 13.46
C ILE A 260 3.74 -6.73 12.07
N TYR A 261 4.57 -6.76 11.02
CA TYR A 261 4.11 -6.49 9.66
C TYR A 261 3.16 -7.58 9.15
N GLY A 262 3.57 -8.85 9.22
CA GLY A 262 2.80 -9.98 8.70
C GLY A 262 1.43 -10.10 9.36
N CYS A 263 1.38 -10.05 10.71
CA CYS A 263 0.11 -10.13 11.44
C CYS A 263 -0.77 -8.89 11.21
N SER A 264 -0.19 -7.69 11.11
CA SER A 264 -0.98 -6.47 10.82
C SER A 264 -1.53 -6.48 9.40
N CYS A 265 -0.75 -6.94 8.40
CA CYS A 265 -1.23 -7.08 7.02
C CYS A 265 -2.32 -8.16 6.91
N ALA A 266 -2.12 -9.31 7.56
CA ALA A 266 -3.12 -10.38 7.59
C ALA A 266 -4.41 -9.89 8.25
N GLY A 267 -4.32 -9.19 9.40
CA GLY A 267 -5.48 -8.57 10.03
C GLY A 267 -6.18 -7.52 9.13
N ALA A 268 -5.42 -6.78 8.33
CA ALA A 268 -5.98 -5.81 7.39
C ALA A 268 -6.76 -6.44 6.22
N TYR A 269 -6.50 -7.71 5.89
CA TYR A 269 -7.26 -8.42 4.84
C TYR A 269 -8.73 -8.67 5.22
N LEU A 270 -9.08 -8.64 6.51
CA LEU A 270 -10.48 -8.67 6.96
C LEU A 270 -11.32 -7.54 6.32
N ASN A 271 -10.71 -6.43 5.91
CA ASN A 271 -11.41 -5.35 5.19
C ASN A 271 -12.19 -5.85 3.96
N SER A 272 -11.67 -6.83 3.25
CA SER A 272 -12.35 -7.42 2.07
C SER A 272 -13.56 -8.29 2.43
N PHE A 273 -13.71 -8.68 3.70
CA PHE A 273 -14.82 -9.50 4.17
C PHE A 273 -15.87 -8.70 4.97
N LEU A 274 -15.63 -7.40 5.22
CA LEU A 274 -16.59 -6.54 5.92
C LEU A 274 -17.96 -6.46 5.24
N PRO A 275 -18.06 -6.31 3.90
CA PRO A 275 -19.37 -6.33 3.24
C PRO A 275 -20.10 -7.65 3.45
N SER A 276 -19.41 -8.77 3.29
CA SER A 276 -19.98 -10.10 3.51
C SER A 276 -20.43 -10.31 4.97
N ARG A 277 -19.64 -9.80 5.94
CA ARG A 277 -20.07 -9.79 7.36
C ARG A 277 -21.33 -8.94 7.60
N GLY A 278 -21.46 -7.81 6.90
CA GLY A 278 -22.65 -6.98 6.97
C GLY A 278 -23.89 -7.70 6.43
N ILE A 279 -23.74 -8.45 5.32
CA ILE A 279 -24.83 -9.27 4.74
C ILE A 279 -25.23 -10.39 5.70
N GLU A 280 -24.26 -11.08 6.32
CA GLU A 280 -24.50 -12.10 7.34
C GLU A 280 -25.31 -11.54 8.53
N ALA A 281 -25.06 -10.28 8.93
CA ALA A 281 -25.83 -9.57 9.95
C ALA A 281 -27.20 -9.03 9.46
N GLY A 282 -27.63 -9.41 8.25
CA GLY A 282 -28.94 -9.02 7.68
C GLY A 282 -28.97 -7.62 7.07
N MET A 283 -27.82 -6.97 6.84
CA MET A 283 -27.76 -5.66 6.18
C MET A 283 -27.94 -5.79 4.67
N ALA A 284 -28.63 -4.84 4.04
CA ALA A 284 -28.66 -4.72 2.59
C ALA A 284 -27.23 -4.48 2.03
N LEU A 285 -26.94 -4.93 0.80
CA LEU A 285 -25.59 -4.82 0.20
C LEU A 285 -25.07 -3.36 0.20
N SER A 286 -25.93 -2.38 -0.03
CA SER A 286 -25.54 -0.96 0.04
C SER A 286 -25.05 -0.54 1.42
N ALA A 287 -25.73 -0.94 2.50
CA ALA A 287 -25.33 -0.68 3.86
C ALA A 287 -24.09 -1.51 4.26
N ALA A 288 -24.02 -2.76 3.82
CA ALA A 288 -22.87 -3.64 4.05
C ALA A 288 -21.59 -3.12 3.37
N ALA A 289 -21.68 -2.60 2.14
CA ALA A 289 -20.58 -1.97 1.43
C ALA A 289 -20.05 -0.71 2.15
N MET A 290 -20.90 0.01 2.90
CA MET A 290 -20.50 1.15 3.72
C MET A 290 -19.53 0.75 4.86
N LEU A 291 -19.52 -0.51 5.31
CA LEU A 291 -18.58 -0.98 6.32
C LEU A 291 -17.12 -0.84 5.84
N THR A 292 -16.85 -1.21 4.58
CA THR A 292 -15.54 -0.97 3.97
C THR A 292 -15.23 0.53 3.90
N SER A 293 -16.21 1.35 3.54
CA SER A 293 -16.03 2.81 3.47
C SER A 293 -15.69 3.40 4.84
N LEU A 294 -16.37 2.96 5.91
CA LEU A 294 -16.09 3.37 7.28
C LEU A 294 -14.71 2.90 7.76
N ALA A 295 -14.31 1.68 7.41
CA ALA A 295 -12.96 1.18 7.72
C ALA A 295 -11.88 2.01 7.01
N LEU A 296 -12.09 2.37 5.74
CA LEU A 296 -11.16 3.23 4.99
C LEU A 296 -11.14 4.67 5.54
N PHE A 297 -12.28 5.18 6.01
CA PHE A 297 -12.34 6.46 6.71
C PHE A 297 -11.51 6.41 8.00
N GLY A 298 -11.71 5.39 8.84
CA GLY A 298 -10.92 5.16 10.05
C GLY A 298 -9.42 5.02 9.77
N ASN A 299 -9.04 4.31 8.69
CA ASN A 299 -7.67 4.20 8.21
C ASN A 299 -7.07 5.56 7.82
N MET A 300 -7.79 6.34 7.04
CA MET A 300 -7.33 7.66 6.58
C MET A 300 -7.12 8.61 7.77
N PHE A 301 -8.11 8.65 8.66
CA PHE A 301 -8.10 9.52 9.82
C PHE A 301 -6.98 9.14 10.81
N SER A 302 -6.83 7.85 11.09
CA SER A 302 -5.80 7.37 12.00
C SER A 302 -4.38 7.59 11.48
N LYS A 303 -4.12 7.48 10.18
CA LYS A 303 -2.81 7.80 9.59
C LYS A 303 -2.37 9.23 9.89
N PHE A 304 -3.32 10.17 9.86
CA PHE A 304 -3.03 11.57 10.12
C PHE A 304 -2.60 11.82 11.58
N PHE A 305 -3.25 11.16 12.54
CA PHE A 305 -2.97 11.35 13.96
C PHE A 305 -1.81 10.51 14.48
N LEU A 306 -1.68 9.25 14.03
CA LEU A 306 -0.69 8.32 14.57
C LEU A 306 0.75 8.81 14.35
N GLY A 307 1.04 9.45 13.23
CA GLY A 307 2.36 10.05 13.00
C GLY A 307 2.71 11.10 14.05
N ARG A 308 1.79 12.03 14.33
CA ARG A 308 1.97 13.07 15.36
C ARG A 308 2.07 12.50 16.77
N LEU A 309 1.24 11.50 17.07
CA LEU A 309 1.30 10.83 18.37
C LEU A 309 2.65 10.15 18.58
N CYS A 310 3.25 9.57 17.54
CA CYS A 310 4.59 8.98 17.63
C CYS A 310 5.66 10.00 17.99
N ASP A 311 5.55 11.22 17.47
CA ASP A 311 6.51 12.31 17.79
C ASP A 311 6.38 12.75 19.26
N SER A 312 5.16 12.71 19.83
CA SER A 312 4.89 13.15 21.20
C SER A 312 5.11 12.06 22.25
N PHE A 313 4.68 10.84 22.00
CA PHE A 313 4.64 9.74 22.99
C PHE A 313 5.60 8.59 22.68
N GLY A 314 6.25 8.62 21.52
CA GLY A 314 7.15 7.57 21.04
C GLY A 314 6.45 6.39 20.39
N VAL A 315 7.15 5.78 19.43
CA VAL A 315 6.61 4.77 18.51
C VAL A 315 6.07 3.53 19.21
N ILE A 316 6.76 3.02 20.25
CA ILE A 316 6.36 1.78 20.94
C ILE A 316 5.02 1.95 21.66
N LEU A 317 4.84 3.06 22.39
CA LEU A 317 3.60 3.32 23.13
C LEU A 317 2.41 3.53 22.18
N VAL A 318 2.63 4.28 21.09
CA VAL A 318 1.58 4.56 20.09
C VAL A 318 1.20 3.28 19.34
N LEU A 319 2.18 2.45 18.99
CA LEU A 319 1.92 1.18 18.32
C LEU A 319 1.13 0.21 19.22
N ALA A 320 1.44 0.15 20.51
CA ALA A 320 0.67 -0.64 21.49
C ALA A 320 -0.76 -0.10 21.64
N GLY A 321 -0.93 1.20 21.81
CA GLY A 321 -2.24 1.84 21.94
C GLY A 321 -3.11 1.67 20.69
N ALA A 322 -2.51 1.84 19.51
CA ALA A 322 -3.19 1.63 18.21
C ALA A 322 -3.62 0.15 18.04
N SER A 323 -2.77 -0.81 18.46
CA SER A 323 -3.14 -2.23 18.43
C SER A 323 -4.31 -2.55 19.35
N LEU A 324 -4.37 -1.96 20.55
CA LEU A 324 -5.52 -2.12 21.46
C LEU A 324 -6.79 -1.47 20.89
N ALA A 325 -6.69 -0.29 20.30
CA ALA A 325 -7.83 0.35 19.64
C ALA A 325 -8.34 -0.49 18.45
N ALA A 326 -7.43 -1.01 17.63
CA ALA A 326 -7.78 -1.91 16.54
C ALA A 326 -8.47 -3.19 17.05
N LEU A 327 -7.99 -3.77 18.16
CA LEU A 327 -8.62 -4.93 18.79
C LEU A 327 -10.04 -4.63 19.28
N ALA A 328 -10.28 -3.46 19.87
CA ALA A 328 -11.63 -3.04 20.23
C ALA A 328 -12.56 -2.98 19.00
N GLY A 329 -12.06 -2.52 17.84
CA GLY A 329 -12.79 -2.57 16.57
C GLY A 329 -13.18 -4.00 16.18
N HIS A 330 -12.27 -4.99 16.30
CA HIS A 330 -12.58 -6.39 16.02
C HIS A 330 -13.64 -6.96 16.96
N VAL A 331 -13.59 -6.61 18.26
CA VAL A 331 -14.61 -7.05 19.22
C VAL A 331 -15.99 -6.49 18.84
N LEU A 332 -16.08 -5.23 18.42
CA LEU A 332 -17.35 -4.64 17.98
C LEU A 332 -17.93 -5.29 16.71
N LEU A 333 -17.06 -5.80 15.82
CA LEU A 333 -17.49 -6.52 14.61
C LEU A 333 -18.13 -7.89 14.90
N LEU A 334 -18.00 -8.45 16.11
CA LEU A 334 -18.65 -9.71 16.51
C LEU A 334 -20.14 -9.55 16.83
N PHE A 335 -20.61 -8.34 17.09
CA PHE A 335 -22.03 -8.09 17.36
C PHE A 335 -22.84 -8.00 16.06
N ASP A 336 -24.16 -8.26 16.13
CA ASP A 336 -25.03 -8.25 14.94
C ASP A 336 -25.79 -6.91 14.78
N ALA A 337 -25.74 -6.04 15.77
CA ALA A 337 -26.40 -4.73 15.72
C ALA A 337 -25.73 -3.82 14.67
N PRO A 338 -26.45 -3.32 13.63
CA PRO A 338 -25.83 -2.57 12.52
C PRO A 338 -25.01 -1.35 12.98
N ALA A 339 -25.51 -0.59 13.96
CA ALA A 339 -24.79 0.58 14.49
C ALA A 339 -23.46 0.19 15.17
N VAL A 340 -23.43 -0.95 15.86
CA VAL A 340 -22.23 -1.46 16.55
C VAL A 340 -21.21 -1.95 15.51
N ILE A 341 -21.65 -2.71 14.49
CA ILE A 341 -20.79 -3.15 13.40
C ILE A 341 -20.19 -1.95 12.65
N MET A 342 -20.99 -0.94 12.33
CA MET A 342 -20.52 0.28 11.64
C MET A 342 -19.45 1.01 12.47
N THR A 343 -19.69 1.18 13.76
CA THR A 343 -18.70 1.76 14.69
C THR A 343 -17.44 0.89 14.76
N GLY A 344 -17.62 -0.42 14.86
CA GLY A 344 -16.54 -1.42 14.84
C GLY A 344 -15.69 -1.33 13.58
N ALA A 345 -16.33 -1.23 12.41
CA ALA A 345 -15.64 -1.09 11.12
C ALA A 345 -14.79 0.19 11.05
N CYS A 346 -15.30 1.31 11.54
CA CYS A 346 -14.55 2.57 11.60
C CYS A 346 -13.30 2.43 12.49
N ILE A 347 -13.43 1.87 13.69
CA ILE A 347 -12.32 1.67 14.63
C ILE A 347 -11.35 0.59 14.11
N TYR A 348 -11.86 -0.49 13.50
CA TYR A 348 -11.05 -1.51 12.84
C TYR A 348 -10.10 -0.91 11.80
N GLY A 349 -10.50 0.17 11.13
CA GLY A 349 -9.65 0.90 10.16
C GLY A 349 -8.27 1.27 10.69
N ILE A 350 -8.08 1.35 12.01
CA ILE A 350 -6.78 1.57 12.67
C ILE A 350 -5.79 0.40 12.43
N THR A 351 -6.28 -0.78 12.07
CA THR A 351 -5.44 -1.94 11.76
C THR A 351 -4.48 -1.68 10.59
N MET A 352 -4.92 -0.99 9.56
CA MET A 352 -4.12 -0.77 8.34
C MET A 352 -2.88 0.11 8.55
N PRO A 353 -2.93 1.21 9.34
CA PRO A 353 -1.75 2.01 9.68
C PRO A 353 -0.68 1.29 10.50
N LEU A 354 -1.00 0.20 11.19
CA LEU A 354 0.00 -0.57 11.95
C LEU A 354 1.15 -1.02 11.03
N SER A 355 0.83 -1.50 9.83
CA SER A 355 1.84 -1.92 8.85
C SER A 355 2.37 -0.77 7.99
N THR A 356 1.52 0.21 7.62
CA THR A 356 1.89 1.21 6.61
C THR A 356 2.53 2.47 7.19
N VAL A 357 2.25 2.83 8.44
CA VAL A 357 2.78 4.03 9.11
C VAL A 357 3.67 3.66 10.29
N LEU A 358 3.18 2.82 11.19
CA LEU A 358 3.85 2.58 12.46
C LEU A 358 5.04 1.63 12.32
N LEU A 359 4.97 0.62 11.45
CA LEU A 359 6.09 -0.29 11.23
C LEU A 359 7.32 0.40 10.62
N PRO A 360 7.23 1.24 9.58
CA PRO A 360 8.38 2.01 9.11
C PRO A 360 9.05 2.81 10.22
N LEU A 361 8.26 3.42 11.11
CA LEU A 361 8.79 4.15 12.26
C LEU A 361 9.43 3.20 13.29
N PHE A 362 8.84 2.03 13.54
CA PHE A 362 9.43 0.99 14.38
C PHE A 362 10.77 0.52 13.82
N CYS A 363 10.86 0.25 12.53
CA CYS A 363 12.12 -0.16 11.90
C CYS A 363 13.21 0.91 12.04
N ARG A 364 12.88 2.20 12.00
CA ARG A 364 13.83 3.31 12.21
C ARG A 364 14.43 3.37 13.62
N LEU A 365 13.78 2.77 14.62
CA LEU A 365 14.33 2.68 15.98
C LEU A 365 15.58 1.79 16.03
N PHE A 366 15.59 0.71 15.23
CA PHE A 366 16.65 -0.31 15.26
C PHE A 366 17.67 -0.14 14.12
N TRP A 367 17.24 0.34 12.96
CA TRP A 367 18.08 0.52 11.78
C TRP A 367 18.09 1.98 11.33
N LYS A 368 19.26 2.60 11.35
CA LYS A 368 19.48 4.01 10.97
C LYS A 368 20.31 4.10 9.69
N GLY A 369 20.20 5.23 8.97
CA GLY A 369 20.99 5.50 7.77
C GLY A 369 20.79 4.44 6.68
N ASP A 370 21.89 3.99 6.07
CA ASP A 370 21.91 3.07 4.92
C ASP A 370 21.35 1.66 5.25
N ALA A 371 21.32 1.28 6.53
CA ALA A 371 20.80 -0.03 6.95
C ALA A 371 19.26 -0.09 6.96
N TYR A 372 18.57 1.05 7.05
CA TYR A 372 17.12 1.11 7.17
C TYR A 372 16.41 0.54 5.93
N GLY A 373 16.78 1.00 4.74
CA GLY A 373 16.11 0.61 3.48
C GLY A 373 16.12 -0.91 3.25
N PRO A 374 17.30 -1.56 3.24
CA PRO A 374 17.37 -3.02 3.11
C PRO A 374 16.63 -3.78 4.21
N ALA A 375 16.74 -3.34 5.48
CA ALA A 375 16.06 -3.98 6.59
C ALA A 375 14.53 -3.91 6.46
N PHE A 376 13.99 -2.72 6.17
CA PHE A 376 12.55 -2.53 5.98
C PHE A 376 12.03 -3.32 4.78
N SER A 377 12.77 -3.37 3.67
CA SER A 377 12.40 -4.16 2.50
C SER A 377 12.33 -5.65 2.80
N CYS A 378 13.33 -6.20 3.51
CA CYS A 378 13.32 -7.61 3.91
C CYS A 378 12.17 -7.92 4.88
N VAL A 379 11.95 -7.08 5.89
CA VAL A 379 10.83 -7.23 6.85
C VAL A 379 9.49 -7.22 6.12
N SER A 380 9.30 -6.27 5.21
CA SER A 380 8.04 -6.14 4.45
C SER A 380 7.81 -7.31 3.50
N MET A 381 8.86 -7.76 2.80
CA MET A 381 8.78 -8.91 1.89
C MET A 381 8.39 -10.19 2.63
N VAL A 382 9.14 -10.54 3.68
CA VAL A 382 8.86 -11.77 4.45
C VAL A 382 7.49 -11.69 5.12
N GLY A 383 7.14 -10.53 5.69
CA GLY A 383 5.83 -10.34 6.31
C GLY A 383 4.68 -10.41 5.30
N THR A 384 4.84 -9.92 4.06
CA THR A 384 3.82 -10.09 3.01
C THR A 384 3.62 -11.56 2.64
N LEU A 385 4.72 -12.34 2.54
CA LEU A 385 4.62 -13.77 2.28
C LEU A 385 3.85 -14.51 3.39
N ILE A 386 4.08 -14.13 4.66
CA ILE A 386 3.34 -14.68 5.81
C ILE A 386 1.86 -14.26 5.77
N ALA A 387 1.57 -13.03 5.39
CA ALA A 387 0.20 -12.50 5.37
C ALA A 387 -0.63 -13.04 4.21
N SER A 388 -0.03 -13.27 3.03
CA SER A 388 -0.78 -13.55 1.79
C SER A 388 -1.76 -14.73 1.87
N PRO A 389 -1.48 -15.86 2.54
CA PRO A 389 -2.44 -16.98 2.66
C PRO A 389 -3.72 -16.62 3.42
N PHE A 390 -3.69 -15.60 4.29
CA PHE A 390 -4.85 -15.20 5.06
C PHE A 390 -5.98 -14.63 4.20
N ASN A 391 -5.70 -14.17 2.97
CA ASN A 391 -6.78 -13.82 2.02
C ASN A 391 -7.68 -15.03 1.73
N THR A 392 -7.09 -16.21 1.54
CA THR A 392 -7.82 -17.45 1.28
C THR A 392 -8.40 -18.03 2.57
N TRP A 393 -7.59 -18.13 3.63
CA TRP A 393 -8.03 -18.73 4.89
C TRP A 393 -9.23 -18.03 5.51
N PHE A 394 -9.30 -16.70 5.43
CA PHE A 394 -10.46 -15.95 5.93
C PHE A 394 -11.76 -16.31 5.18
N GLY A 395 -11.69 -16.59 3.87
CA GLY A 395 -12.81 -17.13 3.12
C GLY A 395 -13.13 -18.57 3.54
N SER A 396 -12.11 -19.45 3.61
CA SER A 396 -12.31 -20.84 4.01
C SER A 396 -12.85 -20.99 5.44
N PHE A 397 -12.53 -20.09 6.36
CA PHE A 397 -13.12 -20.11 7.70
C PHE A 397 -14.63 -19.92 7.66
N TYR A 398 -15.14 -19.07 6.76
CA TYR A 398 -16.56 -18.94 6.53
C TYR A 398 -17.14 -20.22 5.94
N ASP A 399 -16.49 -20.84 4.95
CA ASP A 399 -16.96 -22.07 4.32
C ASP A 399 -17.08 -23.24 5.35
N TRP A 400 -16.18 -23.28 6.35
CA TRP A 400 -16.20 -24.33 7.38
C TRP A 400 -17.21 -24.07 8.50
N THR A 401 -17.46 -22.83 8.86
CA THR A 401 -18.25 -22.46 10.05
C THR A 401 -19.61 -21.87 9.74
N GLY A 402 -19.83 -21.43 8.48
CA GLY A 402 -21.03 -20.68 8.08
C GLY A 402 -21.11 -19.28 8.68
N SER A 403 -20.02 -18.78 9.30
CA SER A 403 -20.00 -17.47 9.97
C SER A 403 -18.64 -16.79 9.86
N TYR A 404 -18.64 -15.46 9.77
CA TYR A 404 -17.43 -14.62 9.85
C TYR A 404 -16.89 -14.47 11.29
N GLY A 405 -17.57 -15.00 12.31
CA GLY A 405 -17.13 -14.91 13.70
C GLY A 405 -15.71 -15.46 13.90
N LEU A 406 -15.40 -16.66 13.33
CA LEU A 406 -14.04 -17.24 13.38
C LEU A 406 -13.02 -16.35 12.67
N THR A 407 -13.35 -15.83 11.50
CA THR A 407 -12.49 -14.92 10.73
C THR A 407 -12.13 -13.67 11.53
N ILE A 408 -13.11 -13.06 12.20
CA ILE A 408 -12.92 -11.89 13.06
C ILE A 408 -12.07 -12.24 14.29
N CYS A 409 -12.34 -13.38 14.94
CA CYS A 409 -11.57 -13.85 16.09
C CYS A 409 -10.10 -14.12 15.73
N VAL A 410 -9.83 -14.77 14.60
CA VAL A 410 -8.45 -15.02 14.13
C VAL A 410 -7.77 -13.72 13.79
N SER A 411 -8.43 -12.82 13.05
CA SER A 411 -7.90 -11.50 12.73
C SER A 411 -7.58 -10.70 14.01
N GLY A 412 -8.51 -10.66 14.97
CA GLY A 412 -8.30 -10.03 16.28
C GLY A 412 -7.16 -10.68 17.07
N GLY A 413 -7.04 -12.00 17.03
CA GLY A 413 -5.94 -12.75 17.64
C GLY A 413 -4.57 -12.38 17.06
N LEU A 414 -4.49 -12.16 15.74
CA LEU A 414 -3.28 -11.64 15.09
C LEU A 414 -2.91 -10.24 15.60
N ILE A 415 -3.90 -9.35 15.77
CA ILE A 415 -3.66 -8.01 16.30
C ILE A 415 -3.29 -8.04 17.79
N LEU A 416 -3.87 -8.94 18.57
CA LEU A 416 -3.45 -9.19 19.96
C LEU A 416 -2.00 -9.66 20.01
N PHE A 417 -1.60 -10.54 19.08
CA PHE A 417 -0.21 -11.00 18.97
C PHE A 417 0.74 -9.86 18.57
N VAL A 418 0.31 -8.93 17.70
CA VAL A 418 1.05 -7.68 17.41
C VAL A 418 1.25 -6.89 18.70
N PHE A 419 0.19 -6.67 19.49
CA PHE A 419 0.28 -5.94 20.76
C PHE A 419 1.30 -6.58 21.71
N LEU A 420 1.25 -7.91 21.90
CA LEU A 420 2.19 -8.63 22.75
C LEU A 420 3.64 -8.52 22.26
N THR A 421 3.85 -8.62 20.94
CA THR A 421 5.17 -8.47 20.31
C THR A 421 5.72 -7.06 20.52
N VAL A 422 4.88 -6.04 20.41
CA VAL A 422 5.25 -4.63 20.67
C VAL A 422 5.62 -4.41 22.13
N CYS A 423 4.88 -4.98 23.06
CA CYS A 423 5.19 -4.94 24.49
C CYS A 423 6.56 -5.61 24.81
N ALA A 424 6.84 -6.74 24.16
CA ALA A 424 8.13 -7.42 24.28
C ALA A 424 9.28 -6.55 23.68
N ALA A 425 9.06 -5.93 22.52
CA ALA A 425 10.02 -5.00 21.92
C ALA A 425 10.30 -3.79 22.82
N GLY A 426 9.29 -3.25 23.47
CA GLY A 426 9.43 -2.17 24.44
C GLY A 426 10.31 -2.53 25.65
N ARG A 427 10.25 -3.78 26.11
CA ARG A 427 11.15 -4.29 27.17
C ARG A 427 12.60 -4.40 26.69
N LEU A 428 12.82 -4.83 25.44
CA LEU A 428 14.16 -4.91 24.85
C LEU A 428 14.78 -3.52 24.69
N VAL A 429 14.03 -2.54 24.19
CA VAL A 429 14.52 -1.15 24.02
C VAL A 429 14.91 -0.53 25.37
N ARG A 430 14.18 -0.83 26.45
CA ARG A 430 14.53 -0.36 27.82
C ARG A 430 15.78 -1.03 28.38
N ARG A 431 16.06 -2.28 28.03
CA ARG A 431 17.20 -3.05 28.54
C ARG A 431 18.50 -2.79 27.77
N SER A 432 18.40 -2.38 26.52
CA SER A 432 19.56 -1.99 25.70
C SER A 432 19.49 -0.47 25.49
N PRO A 433 20.18 0.34 26.32
CA PRO A 433 20.24 1.78 26.06
C PRO A 433 20.86 1.96 24.66
N LEU A 434 20.04 2.52 23.74
CA LEU A 434 20.47 2.83 22.39
C LEU A 434 21.72 3.72 22.48
N PRO A 435 22.84 3.41 21.81
CA PRO A 435 24.00 4.28 21.79
C PRO A 435 23.61 5.61 21.12
N GLY A 436 23.54 6.68 21.88
CA GLY A 436 23.38 8.06 21.41
C GLY A 436 22.09 8.73 21.87
N LYS A 437 22.05 9.15 23.13
CA LYS A 437 21.45 10.42 23.52
C LYS A 437 22.56 11.44 23.63
#